data_0fca92f12cc567113618c045fe72b795
#
_entry.id   0fca92f12cc567113618c045fe72b795
#
_cell.length_a   1.000
_cell.length_b   1.000
_cell.length_c   1.000
_cell.angle_alpha   90.00
_cell.angle_beta   90.00
_cell.angle_gamma   90.00
#
_symmetry.space_group_name_H-M   'P 1'
#
loop_
_entity.id
_entity.type
_entity.pdbx_description
1 polymer ?
#
loop_
_entity_poly.entity_id
_entity_poly.type
_entity_poly.pdbx_seq_one_letter_code
_entity_poly.pdbx_strand_id
1 'polypeptide(L)'
;MHTLYTFRRCPYAMRGRMALSLIDTQVEVREILLRDKPASMLEVSPKGTVPVFITNDGQVIDESLDLVIWAIAEHCAEWLKFGGLDTQKAYIEKFDQEFKPLLDAYKYDRRDAEHPASYYRDQAL
;
A
#
# COMPACT_ATOMS: atom_id res chain seq x y z
N MET A 1 0.19 19.34 -8.71
CA MET A 1 -0.07 17.92 -8.98
C MET A 1 0.38 17.10 -7.79
N HIS A 2 -0.42 16.12 -7.39
CA HIS A 2 0.00 15.17 -6.37
C HIS A 2 1.12 14.27 -6.89
N THR A 3 1.94 13.73 -5.99
CA THR A 3 3.04 12.84 -6.34
C THR A 3 2.91 11.51 -5.59
N LEU A 4 3.04 10.40 -6.28
CA LEU A 4 3.00 9.05 -5.69
C LEU A 4 4.30 8.29 -6.01
N TYR A 5 5.05 7.95 -4.96
CA TYR A 5 6.13 6.96 -5.08
C TYR A 5 5.54 5.57 -4.89
N THR A 6 5.81 4.68 -5.81
CA THR A 6 5.18 3.36 -5.85
C THR A 6 6.17 2.29 -6.34
N PHE A 7 5.90 1.05 -5.98
CA PHE A 7 6.57 -0.12 -6.53
C PHE A 7 5.52 -1.09 -7.06
N ARG A 8 5.65 -1.47 -8.31
CA ARG A 8 4.63 -2.23 -9.05
C ARG A 8 4.16 -3.48 -8.32
N ARG A 9 5.09 -4.22 -7.69
CA ARG A 9 4.81 -5.52 -7.06
C ARG A 9 4.42 -5.43 -5.58
N CYS A 10 4.42 -4.25 -5.00
CA CYS A 10 4.09 -4.08 -3.58
C CYS A 10 2.56 -4.05 -3.39
N PRO A 11 1.97 -4.99 -2.63
CA PRO A 11 0.52 -5.01 -2.39
C PRO A 11 0.00 -3.73 -1.72
N TYR A 12 0.77 -3.14 -0.83
CA TYR A 12 0.39 -1.88 -0.18
C TYR A 12 0.36 -0.73 -1.18
N ALA A 13 1.35 -0.67 -2.08
CA ALA A 13 1.36 0.32 -3.15
C ALA A 13 0.22 0.07 -4.16
N MET A 14 -0.11 -1.19 -4.45
CA MET A 14 -1.26 -1.54 -5.28
C MET A 14 -2.56 -1.01 -4.67
N ARG A 15 -2.72 -1.17 -3.37
CA ARG A 15 -3.88 -0.66 -2.62
C ARG A 15 -4.04 0.85 -2.83
N GLY A 16 -2.94 1.60 -2.69
CA GLY A 16 -2.91 3.04 -2.92
C GLY A 16 -3.24 3.42 -4.36
N ARG A 17 -2.64 2.73 -5.34
CA ARG A 17 -2.92 3.00 -6.76
C ARG A 17 -4.38 2.74 -7.11
N MET A 18 -4.97 1.67 -6.58
CA MET A 18 -6.39 1.36 -6.80
C MET A 18 -7.28 2.47 -6.25
N ALA A 19 -7.02 2.94 -5.04
CA ALA A 19 -7.80 4.01 -4.44
C ALA A 19 -7.72 5.29 -5.28
N LEU A 20 -6.51 5.64 -5.74
CA LEU A 20 -6.31 6.84 -6.56
C LEU A 20 -6.95 6.72 -7.95
N SER A 21 -7.04 5.49 -8.49
CA SER A 21 -7.67 5.27 -9.80
C SER A 21 -9.20 5.46 -9.77
N LEU A 22 -9.80 5.38 -8.59
CA LEU A 22 -11.25 5.55 -8.42
C LEU A 22 -11.67 7.00 -8.30
N ILE A 23 -10.73 7.90 -8.16
CA ILE A 23 -11.00 9.33 -8.02
C ILE A 23 -10.47 10.08 -9.25
N ASP A 24 -11.15 11.15 -9.60
CA ASP A 24 -10.77 11.97 -10.75
C ASP A 24 -9.76 13.03 -10.31
N THR A 25 -8.51 12.60 -10.12
CA THR A 25 -7.43 13.52 -9.74
C THR A 25 -6.15 13.14 -10.48
N GLN A 26 -5.36 14.16 -10.81
CA GLN A 26 -4.09 13.97 -11.48
C GLN A 26 -2.98 13.69 -10.48
N VAL A 27 -2.23 12.62 -10.73
CA VAL A 27 -1.13 12.19 -9.88
C VAL A 27 0.09 11.90 -10.75
N GLU A 28 1.23 12.49 -10.39
CA GLU A 28 2.51 12.09 -10.96
C GLU A 28 2.97 10.80 -10.29
N VAL A 29 3.01 9.71 -11.05
CA VAL A 29 3.39 8.39 -10.54
C VAL A 29 4.88 8.17 -10.78
N ARG A 30 5.63 7.89 -9.71
CA ARG A 30 7.07 7.62 -9.76
C ARG A 30 7.33 6.18 -9.31
N GLU A 31 7.63 5.31 -10.27
CA GLU A 31 8.05 3.94 -9.98
C GLU A 31 9.47 3.94 -9.40
N ILE A 32 9.69 3.20 -8.32
CA ILE A 32 11.00 3.13 -7.67
C ILE A 32 11.62 1.74 -7.78
N LEU A 33 12.93 1.67 -7.53
CA LEU A 33 13.64 0.41 -7.29
C LEU A 33 13.86 0.28 -5.78
N LEU A 34 13.42 -0.84 -5.19
CA LEU A 34 13.56 -1.05 -3.74
C LEU A 34 15.03 -1.07 -3.28
N ARG A 35 15.92 -1.48 -4.16
CA ARG A 35 17.37 -1.51 -3.91
C ARG A 35 18.07 -0.17 -4.09
N ASP A 36 17.37 0.81 -4.68
CA ASP A 36 17.94 2.13 -4.99
C ASP A 36 16.83 3.17 -4.86
N LYS A 37 16.43 3.44 -3.62
CA LYS A 37 15.34 4.36 -3.31
C LYS A 37 15.74 5.80 -3.57
N PRO A 38 14.88 6.61 -4.23
CA PRO A 38 15.20 8.01 -4.51
C PRO A 38 15.43 8.80 -3.22
N ALA A 39 16.45 9.67 -3.24
CA ALA A 39 16.72 10.55 -2.12
C ALA A 39 15.53 11.44 -1.78
N SER A 40 14.81 11.93 -2.81
CA SER A 40 13.61 12.76 -2.62
C SER A 40 12.50 12.03 -1.87
N MET A 41 12.37 10.71 -2.05
CA MET A 41 11.41 9.90 -1.30
C MET A 41 11.84 9.75 0.15
N LEU A 42 13.12 9.43 0.39
CA LEU A 42 13.65 9.20 1.73
C LEU A 42 13.66 10.48 2.57
N GLU A 43 13.77 11.64 1.92
CA GLU A 43 13.73 12.94 2.57
C GLU A 43 12.37 13.20 3.22
N VAL A 44 11.27 12.84 2.54
CA VAL A 44 9.91 13.06 3.03
C VAL A 44 9.36 11.89 3.83
N SER A 45 9.90 10.68 3.63
CA SER A 45 9.50 9.47 4.37
C SER A 45 10.73 8.61 4.66
N PRO A 46 11.43 8.87 5.78
CA PRO A 46 12.68 8.17 6.11
C PRO A 46 12.55 6.66 6.31
N LYS A 47 11.34 6.16 6.64
CA LYS A 47 11.13 4.72 6.77
C LYS A 47 11.34 3.95 5.46
N GLY A 48 11.28 4.64 4.32
CA GLY A 48 11.66 4.08 3.03
C GLY A 48 10.74 3.00 2.49
N THR A 49 9.48 2.96 2.91
CA THR A 49 8.47 2.03 2.39
C THR A 49 7.56 2.72 1.38
N VAL A 50 6.96 1.95 0.47
CA VAL A 50 5.95 2.45 -0.46
C VAL A 50 4.58 1.95 -0.06
N PRO A 51 3.49 2.68 -0.34
CA PRO A 51 3.43 3.94 -1.09
C PRO A 51 3.88 5.15 -0.26
N VAL A 52 4.35 6.20 -0.93
CA VAL A 52 4.49 7.55 -0.37
C VAL A 52 3.74 8.51 -1.26
N PHE A 53 2.76 9.18 -0.72
CA PHE A 53 1.91 10.11 -1.45
C PHE A 53 2.08 11.51 -0.89
N ILE A 54 2.34 12.46 -1.78
CA ILE A 54 2.52 13.87 -1.41
C ILE A 54 1.43 14.67 -2.09
N THR A 55 0.57 15.32 -1.30
CA THR A 55 -0.51 16.12 -1.82
C THR A 55 0.02 17.43 -2.41
N ASN A 56 -0.84 18.13 -3.17
CA ASN A 56 -0.48 19.43 -3.78
C ASN A 56 -0.03 20.46 -2.75
N ASP A 57 -0.55 20.39 -1.52
CA ASP A 57 -0.22 21.32 -0.44
C ASP A 57 0.91 20.81 0.45
N GLY A 58 1.57 19.72 0.07
CA GLY A 58 2.75 19.22 0.75
C GLY A 58 2.51 18.22 1.89
N GLN A 59 1.27 17.80 2.11
CA GLN A 59 0.98 16.77 3.08
C GLN A 59 1.59 15.42 2.61
N VAL A 60 2.28 14.71 3.52
CA VAL A 60 2.86 13.40 3.23
C VAL A 60 1.99 12.31 3.85
N ILE A 61 1.58 11.34 3.02
CA ILE A 61 0.81 10.17 3.45
C ILE A 61 1.61 8.95 3.04
N ASP A 62 2.17 8.22 4.00
CA ASP A 62 3.08 7.10 3.74
C ASP A 62 2.59 5.76 4.29
N GLU A 63 1.32 5.68 4.66
CA GLU A 63 0.63 4.44 4.96
C GLU A 63 -0.48 4.20 3.94
N SER A 64 -0.53 2.99 3.37
CA SER A 64 -1.51 2.68 2.31
C SER A 64 -2.94 2.86 2.77
N LEU A 65 -3.27 2.47 4.00
CA LEU A 65 -4.63 2.65 4.54
C LEU A 65 -5.00 4.12 4.66
N ASP A 66 -4.08 4.95 5.14
CA ASP A 66 -4.31 6.39 5.26
C ASP A 66 -4.53 7.03 3.89
N LEU A 67 -3.79 6.57 2.88
CA LEU A 67 -3.97 7.02 1.50
C LEU A 67 -5.35 6.65 0.96
N VAL A 68 -5.80 5.42 1.20
CA VAL A 68 -7.14 4.97 0.80
C VAL A 68 -8.22 5.82 1.47
N ILE A 69 -8.09 6.05 2.77
CA ILE A 69 -9.05 6.87 3.52
C ILE A 69 -9.06 8.31 2.99
N TRP A 70 -7.89 8.89 2.74
CA TRP A 70 -7.79 10.23 2.15
C TRP A 70 -8.52 10.31 0.81
N ALA A 71 -8.26 9.38 -0.09
CA ALA A 71 -8.86 9.36 -1.41
C ALA A 71 -10.39 9.26 -1.33
N ILE A 72 -10.89 8.34 -0.50
CA ILE A 72 -12.32 8.11 -0.37
C ILE A 72 -13.02 9.28 0.34
N ALA A 73 -12.43 9.79 1.42
CA ALA A 73 -13.01 10.91 2.19
C ALA A 73 -13.14 12.19 1.35
N GLU A 74 -12.14 12.46 0.49
CA GLU A 74 -12.14 13.66 -0.34
C GLU A 74 -13.10 13.56 -1.54
N HIS A 75 -13.34 12.34 -2.05
CA HIS A 75 -14.00 12.16 -3.35
C HIS A 75 -15.24 11.26 -3.31
N CYS A 76 -15.32 10.31 -2.40
CA CYS A 76 -16.38 9.32 -2.32
C CYS A 76 -16.74 8.99 -0.86
N ALA A 77 -17.02 10.03 -0.07
CA ALA A 77 -17.21 9.88 1.37
C ALA A 77 -18.28 8.85 1.78
N GLU A 78 -19.29 8.65 0.94
CA GLU A 78 -20.35 7.68 1.19
C GLU A 78 -19.83 6.24 1.24
N TRP A 79 -18.70 5.94 0.61
CA TRP A 79 -18.13 4.59 0.63
C TRP A 79 -17.60 4.20 2.02
N LEU A 80 -17.22 5.17 2.84
CA LEU A 80 -16.79 4.92 4.21
C LEU A 80 -17.93 4.42 5.11
N LYS A 81 -19.17 4.67 4.70
CA LYS A 81 -20.36 4.23 5.45
C LYS A 81 -20.72 2.77 5.19
N PHE A 82 -20.17 2.16 4.12
CA PHE A 82 -20.49 0.80 3.74
C PHE A 82 -19.87 -0.19 4.74
N GLY A 83 -20.72 -0.85 5.52
CA GLY A 83 -20.29 -1.79 6.56
C GLY A 83 -19.66 -1.14 7.79
N GLY A 84 -19.45 0.18 7.77
CA GLY A 84 -18.77 0.92 8.85
C GLY A 84 -17.25 0.88 8.72
N LEU A 85 -16.60 1.99 9.06
CA LEU A 85 -15.14 2.12 8.95
C LEU A 85 -14.39 1.11 9.85
N ASP A 86 -14.89 0.87 11.08
CA ASP A 86 -14.25 -0.07 12.00
C ASP A 86 -14.26 -1.49 11.45
N THR A 87 -15.37 -1.91 10.84
CA THR A 87 -15.48 -3.23 10.19
C THR A 87 -14.51 -3.34 9.02
N GLN A 88 -14.40 -2.30 8.20
CA GLN A 88 -13.47 -2.26 7.07
C GLN A 88 -12.02 -2.36 7.55
N LYS A 89 -11.66 -1.62 8.60
CA LYS A 89 -10.32 -1.67 9.19
C LYS A 89 -10.00 -3.05 9.74
N ALA A 90 -10.96 -3.74 10.35
CA ALA A 90 -10.77 -5.08 10.87
C ALA A 90 -10.43 -6.09 9.76
N TYR A 91 -11.09 -6.01 8.61
CA TYR A 91 -10.76 -6.85 7.44
C TYR A 91 -9.36 -6.56 6.90
N ILE A 92 -8.98 -5.29 6.83
CA ILE A 92 -7.65 -4.89 6.36
C ILE A 92 -6.57 -5.41 7.31
N GLU A 93 -6.77 -5.28 8.60
CA GLU A 93 -5.84 -5.78 9.63
C GLU A 93 -5.68 -7.30 9.51
N LYS A 94 -6.78 -8.02 9.34
CA LYS A 94 -6.74 -9.47 9.13
C LYS A 94 -5.92 -9.84 7.90
N PHE A 95 -6.12 -9.15 6.79
CA PHE A 95 -5.33 -9.34 5.58
C PHE A 95 -3.84 -9.10 5.84
N ASP A 96 -3.51 -7.99 6.49
CA ASP A 96 -2.12 -7.59 6.73
C ASP A 96 -1.41 -8.55 7.70
N GLN A 97 -2.12 -9.10 8.69
CA GLN A 97 -1.52 -9.98 9.71
C GLN A 97 -1.53 -11.45 9.34
N GLU A 98 -2.53 -11.93 8.59
CA GLU A 98 -2.70 -13.35 8.28
C GLU A 98 -2.26 -13.71 6.86
N PHE A 99 -2.72 -12.96 5.86
CA PHE A 99 -2.44 -13.27 4.44
C PHE A 99 -1.08 -12.72 3.99
N LYS A 100 -0.78 -11.47 4.32
CA LYS A 100 0.43 -10.80 3.82
C LYS A 100 1.73 -11.53 4.19
N PRO A 101 1.91 -12.04 5.44
CA PRO A 101 3.09 -12.82 5.76
C PRO A 101 3.23 -14.10 4.94
N LEU A 102 2.12 -14.78 4.64
CA LEU A 102 2.11 -15.97 3.80
C LEU A 102 2.49 -15.63 2.35
N LEU A 103 1.97 -14.53 1.83
CA LEU A 103 2.32 -14.05 0.50
C LEU A 103 3.80 -13.71 0.40
N ASP A 104 4.36 -13.01 1.38
CA ASP A 104 5.77 -12.65 1.40
C ASP A 104 6.67 -13.89 1.49
N ALA A 105 6.31 -14.87 2.30
CA ALA A 105 7.04 -16.13 2.41
C ALA A 105 7.04 -16.91 1.08
N TYR A 106 5.93 -16.87 0.36
CA TYR A 106 5.83 -17.47 -0.97
C TYR A 106 6.65 -16.72 -2.02
N LYS A 107 6.53 -15.38 -2.06
CA LYS A 107 7.15 -14.55 -3.10
C LYS A 107 8.68 -14.50 -2.99
N TYR A 108 9.21 -14.44 -1.77
CA TYR A 108 10.62 -14.15 -1.55
C TYR A 108 11.44 -15.38 -1.17
N ASP A 109 10.83 -16.56 -1.07
CA ASP A 109 11.47 -17.88 -0.88
C ASP A 109 12.74 -17.81 -0.01
N ARG A 110 12.56 -17.41 1.23
CA ARG A 110 13.67 -17.18 2.16
C ARG A 110 14.34 -18.52 2.52
N ARG A 111 15.69 -18.54 2.50
CA ARG A 111 16.46 -19.73 2.86
C ARG A 111 16.27 -20.15 4.32
N ASP A 112 15.99 -19.20 5.21
CA ASP A 112 15.72 -19.45 6.62
C ASP A 112 14.26 -19.79 6.91
N ALA A 113 13.42 -19.87 5.88
CA ALA A 113 12.04 -20.25 6.04
C ALA A 113 11.92 -21.72 6.47
N GLU A 114 10.99 -21.98 7.38
CA GLU A 114 10.74 -23.31 7.93
C GLU A 114 10.19 -24.29 6.88
N HIS A 115 9.48 -23.78 5.88
CA HIS A 115 8.83 -24.54 4.83
C HIS A 115 9.16 -23.98 3.44
N PRO A 116 9.00 -24.79 2.36
CA PRO A 116 9.19 -24.29 1.00
C PRO A 116 8.09 -23.29 0.60
N ALA A 117 8.37 -22.49 -0.44
CA ALA A 117 7.46 -21.44 -0.93
C ALA A 117 6.05 -21.98 -1.25
N SER A 118 5.97 -23.19 -1.82
CA SER A 118 4.68 -23.82 -2.16
C SER A 118 3.80 -24.06 -0.93
N TYR A 119 4.39 -24.38 0.23
CA TYR A 119 3.65 -24.52 1.48
C TYR A 119 2.92 -23.23 1.84
N TYR A 120 3.62 -22.09 1.80
CA TYR A 120 3.03 -20.81 2.13
C TYR A 120 1.97 -20.38 1.13
N ARG A 121 2.17 -20.67 -0.16
CA ARG A 121 1.15 -20.45 -1.19
C ARG A 121 -0.13 -21.20 -0.87
N ASP A 122 -0.02 -22.48 -0.51
CA ASP A 122 -1.19 -23.31 -0.22
C ASP A 122 -1.93 -22.84 1.03
N GLN A 123 -1.19 -22.38 2.06
CA GLN A 123 -1.80 -21.80 3.26
C GLN A 123 -2.51 -20.47 2.98
N ALA A 124 -2.04 -19.70 2.00
CA ALA A 124 -2.64 -18.41 1.62
C ALA A 124 -3.95 -18.58 0.82
N LEU A 125 -4.13 -19.70 0.16
CA LEU A 125 -5.35 -20.01 -0.61
C LEU A 125 -6.43 -20.56 0.30
#